data_7e0f613020f62c9c1d7897c94716dc86
#
_entry.id   7e0f613020f62c9c1d7897c94716dc86
#
_cell.length_a   1.000
_cell.length_b   1.000
_cell.length_c   1.000
_cell.angle_alpha   90.00
_cell.angle_beta   90.00
_cell.angle_gamma   90.00
#
_symmetry.space_group_name_H-M   'P 1'
#
loop_
_entity.id
_entity.type
_entity.pdbx_description
1 polymer ?
#
loop_
_entity_poly.entity_id
_entity_poly.type
_entity_poly.pdbx_seq_one_letter_code
_entity_poly.pdbx_strand_id
1 'polypeptide(L)'
;CLADIHSVRIPESESGLIRPENPLIAILEECEEMVKIYMDSPLGKDRMKRKIRDLLDKAWKKAKEFHMEDSPYQCCINTELNSTNFLIGGEGKPNYLIDWEKPLFGDPAQDLGHFLAPTTTFSKTDVILKEEEIENFLNEYLKCVRARFDITGLKERTKVFREITCLRGITWCAMAWVQYQQPDKEIFNQSTFDKLEAYLSDEFLSRI
;
A
#
# COMPACT_ATOMS: atom_id res chain seq x y z
N CYS A 1 9.93 15.27 -6.13
CA CYS A 1 8.57 15.47 -5.60
C CYS A 1 8.40 14.74 -4.27
N LEU A 2 8.31 13.39 -4.24
CA LEU A 2 8.03 12.64 -2.98
C LEU A 2 9.09 12.92 -1.90
N ALA A 3 10.37 12.92 -2.26
CA ALA A 3 11.46 13.27 -1.34
C ALA A 3 11.31 14.69 -0.76
N ASP A 4 10.79 15.63 -1.52
CA ASP A 4 10.57 17.00 -1.04
C ASP A 4 9.40 17.06 -0.05
N ILE A 5 8.30 16.35 -0.35
CA ILE A 5 7.14 16.24 0.53
C ILE A 5 7.55 15.61 1.86
N HIS A 6 8.21 14.47 1.84
CA HIS A 6 8.65 13.77 3.06
C HIS A 6 9.70 14.55 3.86
N SER A 7 10.38 15.54 3.25
CA SER A 7 11.36 16.38 3.93
C SER A 7 10.74 17.59 4.64
N VAL A 8 9.45 17.84 4.46
CA VAL A 8 8.75 18.92 5.18
C VAL A 8 8.61 18.54 6.64
N ARG A 9 9.21 19.35 7.51
CA ARG A 9 9.12 19.13 8.96
C ARG A 9 7.88 19.83 9.49
N ILE A 10 6.95 19.04 9.99
CA ILE A 10 5.75 19.53 10.67
C ILE A 10 5.87 19.00 12.11
N PRO A 11 5.81 19.89 13.14
CA PRO A 11 5.74 19.42 14.53
C PRO A 11 4.48 18.54 14.71
N GLU A 12 4.63 17.39 15.35
CA GLU A 12 3.51 16.45 15.56
C GLU A 12 2.30 17.14 16.22
N SER A 13 2.56 17.97 17.24
CA SER A 13 1.53 18.73 17.96
C SER A 13 0.77 19.74 17.10
N GLU A 14 1.33 20.14 15.96
CA GLU A 14 0.75 21.15 15.06
C GLU A 14 0.20 20.54 13.76
N SER A 15 0.50 19.26 13.51
CA SER A 15 0.13 18.63 12.26
C SER A 15 -1.38 18.42 12.08
N GLY A 16 -2.12 18.22 13.18
CA GLY A 16 -3.54 17.83 13.14
C GLY A 16 -3.79 16.46 12.47
N LEU A 17 -2.73 15.76 12.08
CA LEU A 17 -2.80 14.46 11.41
C LEU A 17 -2.95 13.32 12.43
N ILE A 18 -3.67 12.30 12.05
CA ILE A 18 -3.75 11.06 12.83
C ILE A 18 -2.39 10.36 12.77
N ARG A 19 -1.93 9.90 13.92
CA ARG A 19 -0.75 9.04 14.05
C ARG A 19 -1.19 7.69 14.62
N PRO A 20 -1.19 6.61 13.82
CA PRO A 20 -1.45 5.27 14.33
C PRO A 20 -0.37 4.85 15.34
N GLU A 21 -0.77 4.27 16.44
CA GLU A 21 0.18 3.73 17.44
C GLU A 21 1.06 2.63 16.84
N ASN A 22 0.44 1.70 16.10
CA ASN A 22 1.15 0.73 15.27
C ASN A 22 0.51 0.68 13.87
N PRO A 23 1.15 1.28 12.84
CA PRO A 23 0.56 1.37 11.51
C PRO A 23 0.42 0.01 10.81
N LEU A 24 1.29 -0.98 11.11
CA LEU A 24 1.17 -2.32 10.52
C LEU A 24 -0.06 -3.04 11.05
N ILE A 25 -0.31 -2.93 12.36
CA ILE A 25 -1.50 -3.51 13.00
C ILE A 25 -2.77 -2.85 12.46
N ALA A 26 -2.78 -1.52 12.37
CA ALA A 26 -3.95 -0.78 11.84
C ALA A 26 -4.31 -1.21 10.40
N ILE A 27 -3.32 -1.41 9.52
CA ILE A 27 -3.55 -1.91 8.15
C ILE A 27 -4.09 -3.35 8.18
N LEU A 28 -3.58 -4.21 9.06
CA LEU A 28 -4.02 -5.60 9.14
C LEU A 28 -5.44 -5.73 9.72
N GLU A 29 -5.83 -4.89 10.66
CA GLU A 29 -7.21 -4.80 11.15
C GLU A 29 -8.16 -4.42 10.02
N GLU A 30 -7.80 -3.43 9.19
CA GLU A 30 -8.55 -3.09 7.97
C GLU A 30 -8.64 -4.28 7.00
N CYS A 31 -7.56 -5.05 6.82
CA CYS A 31 -7.56 -6.26 5.99
C CYS A 31 -8.55 -7.31 6.50
N GLU A 32 -8.61 -7.55 7.83
CA GLU A 32 -9.53 -8.51 8.42
C GLU A 32 -11.00 -8.09 8.22
N GLU A 33 -11.30 -6.79 8.38
CA GLU A 33 -12.66 -6.29 8.14
C GLU A 33 -13.08 -6.46 6.67
N MET A 34 -12.21 -6.09 5.72
CA MET A 34 -12.50 -6.21 4.30
C MET A 34 -12.67 -7.67 3.88
N VAL A 35 -11.74 -8.53 4.28
CA VAL A 35 -11.74 -9.93 3.82
C VAL A 35 -12.92 -10.73 4.36
N LYS A 36 -13.49 -10.35 5.49
CA LYS A 36 -14.65 -11.01 6.09
C LYS A 36 -15.80 -11.15 5.09
N ILE A 37 -16.04 -10.13 4.28
CA ILE A 37 -17.08 -10.16 3.23
C ILE A 37 -16.86 -11.32 2.25
N TYR A 38 -15.61 -11.56 1.85
CA TYR A 38 -15.25 -12.66 0.96
C TYR A 38 -15.30 -14.02 1.66
N MET A 39 -14.83 -14.09 2.91
CA MET A 39 -14.82 -15.32 3.70
C MET A 39 -16.23 -15.83 3.98
N ASP A 40 -17.16 -14.93 4.30
CA ASP A 40 -18.54 -15.26 4.63
C ASP A 40 -19.41 -15.50 3.38
N SER A 41 -18.94 -15.05 2.20
CA SER A 41 -19.69 -15.20 0.96
C SER A 41 -19.68 -16.64 0.43
N PRO A 42 -20.85 -17.18 -0.01
CA PRO A 42 -20.92 -18.45 -0.72
C PRO A 42 -20.25 -18.42 -2.10
N LEU A 43 -20.03 -17.21 -2.67
CA LEU A 43 -19.32 -17.01 -3.93
C LEU A 43 -17.81 -17.16 -3.79
N GLY A 44 -17.28 -16.99 -2.59
CA GLY A 44 -15.84 -17.09 -2.31
C GLY A 44 -15.32 -18.51 -2.51
N LYS A 45 -14.27 -18.66 -3.33
CA LYS A 45 -13.64 -19.95 -3.65
C LYS A 45 -12.82 -20.45 -2.44
N ASP A 46 -13.07 -21.66 -1.95
CA ASP A 46 -12.42 -22.24 -0.77
C ASP A 46 -10.88 -22.22 -0.82
N ARG A 47 -10.34 -22.51 -2.02
CA ARG A 47 -8.89 -22.46 -2.23
C ARG A 47 -8.35 -21.05 -2.00
N MET A 48 -9.05 -20.03 -2.48
CA MET A 48 -8.67 -18.63 -2.34
C MET A 48 -8.82 -18.16 -0.89
N LYS A 49 -9.92 -18.55 -0.23
CA LYS A 49 -10.13 -18.28 1.20
C LYS A 49 -8.96 -18.79 2.04
N ARG A 50 -8.54 -20.04 1.83
CA ARG A 50 -7.36 -20.60 2.54
C ARG A 50 -6.09 -19.81 2.23
N LYS A 51 -5.82 -19.50 0.97
CA LYS A 51 -4.60 -18.78 0.57
C LYS A 51 -4.53 -17.39 1.19
N ILE A 52 -5.63 -16.64 1.18
CA ILE A 52 -5.69 -15.30 1.79
C ILE A 52 -5.52 -15.42 3.32
N ARG A 53 -6.13 -16.42 3.98
CA ARG A 53 -5.96 -16.65 5.40
C ARG A 53 -4.49 -16.93 5.75
N ASP A 54 -3.83 -17.80 5.01
CA ASP A 54 -2.41 -18.11 5.21
C ASP A 54 -1.52 -16.87 5.06
N LEU A 55 -1.85 -15.96 4.12
CA LEU A 55 -1.14 -14.69 3.95
C LEU A 55 -1.38 -13.74 5.13
N LEU A 56 -2.62 -13.65 5.60
CA LEU A 56 -2.97 -12.83 6.78
C LEU A 56 -2.24 -13.33 8.04
N ASP A 57 -2.25 -14.64 8.30
CA ASP A 57 -1.59 -15.22 9.47
C ASP A 57 -0.07 -14.94 9.47
N LYS A 58 0.57 -15.05 8.30
CA LYS A 58 1.99 -14.71 8.15
C LYS A 58 2.24 -13.22 8.38
N ALA A 59 1.37 -12.35 7.83
CA ALA A 59 1.49 -10.90 7.99
C ALA A 59 1.28 -10.47 9.44
N TRP A 60 0.32 -11.06 10.15
CA TRP A 60 0.11 -10.83 11.58
C TRP A 60 1.32 -11.22 12.43
N LYS A 61 1.89 -12.38 12.14
CA LYS A 61 3.13 -12.80 12.81
C LYS A 61 4.25 -11.80 12.58
N LYS A 62 4.48 -11.42 11.32
CA LYS A 62 5.51 -10.45 10.93
C LYS A 62 5.31 -9.09 11.59
N ALA A 63 4.08 -8.56 11.61
CA ALA A 63 3.77 -7.28 12.21
C ALA A 63 3.99 -7.24 13.73
N LYS A 64 3.78 -8.36 14.43
CA LYS A 64 4.05 -8.49 15.87
C LYS A 64 5.53 -8.60 16.21
N GLU A 65 6.33 -9.13 15.28
CA GLU A 65 7.77 -9.32 15.45
C GLU A 65 8.58 -8.08 15.00
N PHE A 66 7.96 -7.20 14.21
CA PHE A 66 8.63 -6.04 13.64
C PHE A 66 8.39 -4.78 14.50
N HIS A 67 9.46 -4.19 14.99
CA HIS A 67 9.44 -3.02 15.87
C HIS A 67 9.34 -1.71 15.08
N MET A 68 8.10 -1.26 14.82
CA MET A 68 7.83 0.00 14.12
C MET A 68 8.11 1.24 14.98
N GLU A 69 8.12 1.10 16.29
CA GLU A 69 8.50 2.14 17.25
C GLU A 69 9.93 2.66 17.08
N ASP A 70 10.78 1.87 16.43
CA ASP A 70 12.18 2.24 16.13
C ASP A 70 12.31 3.15 14.89
N SER A 71 11.20 3.61 14.29
CA SER A 71 11.27 4.53 13.17
C SER A 71 11.90 5.87 13.57
N PRO A 72 13.07 6.23 13.02
CA PRO A 72 13.82 7.41 13.46
C PRO A 72 13.26 8.72 12.91
N TYR A 73 12.34 8.66 11.96
CA TYR A 73 11.76 9.84 11.30
C TYR A 73 10.31 9.63 10.91
N GLN A 74 9.49 10.66 11.14
CA GLN A 74 8.10 10.71 10.74
C GLN A 74 7.77 12.05 10.09
N CYS A 75 6.82 12.04 9.15
CA CYS A 75 6.38 13.20 8.40
C CYS A 75 4.92 13.03 7.96
N CYS A 76 4.41 14.00 7.23
CA CYS A 76 3.13 13.83 6.53
C CYS A 76 3.30 12.82 5.39
N ILE A 77 2.50 11.77 5.41
CA ILE A 77 2.44 10.72 4.38
C ILE A 77 1.06 10.69 3.73
N ASN A 78 0.99 10.29 2.46
CA ASN A 78 -0.25 10.26 1.67
C ASN A 78 -1.08 9.01 1.92
N THR A 79 -0.44 7.85 2.11
CA THR A 79 -1.01 6.52 2.35
C THR A 79 -1.68 5.82 1.15
N GLU A 80 -1.99 6.53 0.06
CA GLU A 80 -2.66 5.99 -1.14
C GLU A 80 -1.90 6.32 -2.44
N LEU A 81 -0.58 6.38 -2.38
CA LEU A 81 0.27 6.69 -3.52
C LEU A 81 0.10 5.70 -4.67
N ASN A 82 -0.16 6.22 -5.85
CA ASN A 82 -0.12 5.47 -7.09
C ASN A 82 0.40 6.36 -8.23
N SER A 83 0.76 5.78 -9.38
CA SER A 83 1.38 6.51 -10.47
C SER A 83 0.50 7.61 -11.09
N THR A 84 -0.83 7.50 -10.97
CA THR A 84 -1.77 8.49 -11.53
C THR A 84 -1.95 9.72 -10.65
N ASN A 85 -1.48 9.68 -9.39
CA ASN A 85 -1.57 10.80 -8.46
C ASN A 85 -0.39 11.79 -8.62
N PHE A 86 0.58 11.50 -9.48
CA PHE A 86 1.70 12.39 -9.76
C PHE A 86 1.46 13.20 -11.03
N LEU A 87 1.39 14.53 -10.90
CA LEU A 87 1.35 15.46 -12.03
C LEU A 87 2.77 15.91 -12.33
N ILE A 88 3.31 15.46 -13.44
CA ILE A 88 4.68 15.76 -13.86
C ILE A 88 4.67 17.02 -14.76
N GLY A 89 5.25 18.10 -14.27
CA GLY A 89 5.25 19.39 -14.94
C GLY A 89 6.21 19.51 -16.13
N GLY A 90 7.18 18.59 -16.25
CA GLY A 90 8.25 18.65 -17.24
C GLY A 90 9.43 19.54 -16.80
N GLU A 91 10.35 19.80 -17.73
CA GLU A 91 11.59 20.52 -17.45
C GLU A 91 11.31 21.94 -16.91
N GLY A 92 11.93 22.27 -15.78
CA GLY A 92 11.82 23.58 -15.14
C GLY A 92 10.46 23.87 -14.47
N LYS A 93 9.51 22.93 -14.49
CA LYS A 93 8.22 23.09 -13.84
C LYS A 93 8.10 22.20 -12.59
N PRO A 94 7.31 22.61 -11.58
CA PRO A 94 7.10 21.79 -10.41
C PRO A 94 6.29 20.53 -10.73
N ASN A 95 6.55 19.47 -9.98
CA ASN A 95 5.72 18.27 -9.94
C ASN A 95 4.81 18.36 -8.72
N TYR A 96 3.61 17.81 -8.85
CA TYR A 96 2.62 17.81 -7.76
C TYR A 96 2.19 16.37 -7.45
N LEU A 97 1.89 16.13 -6.19
CA LEU A 97 1.15 14.97 -5.72
C LEU A 97 -0.25 15.44 -5.35
N ILE A 98 -1.26 14.77 -5.90
CA ILE A 98 -2.67 15.03 -5.66
C ILE A 98 -3.30 13.87 -4.88
N ASP A 99 -4.58 13.98 -4.55
CA ASP A 99 -5.35 12.93 -3.85
C ASP A 99 -4.88 12.71 -2.40
N TRP A 100 -5.12 13.73 -1.58
CA TRP A 100 -4.77 13.73 -0.16
C TRP A 100 -6.00 13.48 0.73
N GLU A 101 -6.71 12.37 0.50
CA GLU A 101 -7.95 12.09 1.22
C GLU A 101 -7.70 11.67 2.70
N LYS A 102 -6.62 10.93 2.95
CA LYS A 102 -6.34 10.30 4.26
C LYS A 102 -4.87 10.43 4.67
N PRO A 103 -4.34 11.66 4.73
CA PRO A 103 -2.95 11.82 5.13
C PRO A 103 -2.77 11.46 6.61
N LEU A 104 -1.62 10.87 6.92
CA LEU A 104 -1.24 10.51 8.28
C LEU A 104 0.08 11.20 8.67
N PHE A 105 0.36 11.24 9.97
CA PHE A 105 1.69 11.49 10.48
C PHE A 105 2.37 10.14 10.70
N GLY A 106 3.34 9.80 9.84
CA GLY A 106 3.92 8.46 9.83
C GLY A 106 5.27 8.36 9.16
N ASP A 107 5.76 7.14 9.05
CA ASP A 107 7.04 6.80 8.43
C ASP A 107 6.93 6.89 6.89
N PRO A 108 7.87 7.58 6.21
CA PRO A 108 7.96 7.57 4.74
C PRO A 108 7.96 6.17 4.11
N ALA A 109 8.41 5.16 4.86
CA ALA A 109 8.42 3.77 4.42
C ALA A 109 7.00 3.25 4.07
N GLN A 110 5.96 3.78 4.71
CA GLN A 110 4.57 3.40 4.41
C GLN A 110 4.16 3.86 3.02
N ASP A 111 4.46 5.11 2.67
CA ASP A 111 4.22 5.65 1.31
C ASP A 111 5.05 4.91 0.25
N LEU A 112 6.33 4.67 0.52
CA LEU A 112 7.19 3.92 -0.39
C LEU A 112 6.70 2.48 -0.57
N GLY A 113 6.31 1.82 0.52
CA GLY A 113 5.75 0.47 0.49
C GLY A 113 4.45 0.40 -0.30
N HIS A 114 3.56 1.37 -0.12
CA HIS A 114 2.32 1.47 -0.89
C HIS A 114 2.59 1.67 -2.39
N PHE A 115 3.42 2.65 -2.73
CA PHE A 115 3.75 2.97 -4.12
C PHE A 115 4.38 1.80 -4.88
N LEU A 116 5.23 1.02 -4.21
CA LEU A 116 5.96 -0.12 -4.78
C LEU A 116 5.23 -1.46 -4.62
N ALA A 117 4.07 -1.49 -3.97
CA ALA A 117 3.32 -2.73 -3.78
C ALA A 117 2.84 -3.32 -5.12
N PRO A 118 2.94 -4.64 -5.30
CA PRO A 118 2.45 -5.33 -6.50
C PRO A 118 1.00 -4.96 -6.85
N THR A 119 0.13 -4.88 -5.85
CA THR A 119 -1.27 -4.50 -6.05
C THR A 119 -1.44 -3.08 -6.54
N THR A 120 -0.60 -2.14 -6.11
CA THR A 120 -0.66 -0.75 -6.54
C THR A 120 -0.16 -0.58 -7.97
N THR A 121 1.00 -1.15 -8.30
CA THR A 121 1.58 -1.03 -9.64
C THR A 121 0.74 -1.76 -10.69
N PHE A 122 0.30 -2.99 -10.40
CA PHE A 122 -0.54 -3.78 -11.27
C PHE A 122 -1.90 -3.12 -11.56
N SER A 123 -2.46 -2.39 -10.59
CA SER A 123 -3.75 -1.69 -10.76
C SER A 123 -3.75 -0.69 -11.92
N LYS A 124 -2.68 0.07 -12.05
CA LYS A 124 -2.60 1.23 -12.96
C LYS A 124 -1.81 0.95 -14.23
N THR A 125 -0.91 -0.04 -14.22
CA THR A 125 0.05 -0.25 -15.30
C THR A 125 0.13 -1.70 -15.82
N ASP A 126 -0.60 -2.64 -15.21
CA ASP A 126 -0.50 -4.09 -15.45
C ASP A 126 0.89 -4.69 -15.16
N VAL A 127 1.75 -3.93 -14.47
CA VAL A 127 3.13 -4.31 -14.17
C VAL A 127 3.30 -4.65 -12.69
N ILE A 128 3.99 -5.75 -12.42
CA ILE A 128 4.58 -6.03 -11.11
C ILE A 128 6.08 -5.75 -11.24
N LEU A 129 6.57 -4.80 -10.45
CA LEU A 129 7.97 -4.41 -10.47
C LEU A 129 8.88 -5.56 -10.04
N LYS A 130 10.03 -5.69 -10.70
CA LYS A 130 11.11 -6.61 -10.30
C LYS A 130 11.86 -6.02 -9.10
N GLU A 131 12.49 -6.88 -8.31
CA GLU A 131 13.28 -6.42 -7.15
C GLU A 131 14.39 -5.44 -7.54
N GLU A 132 15.01 -5.61 -8.71
CA GLU A 132 16.01 -4.66 -9.24
C GLU A 132 15.42 -3.26 -9.48
N GLU A 133 14.20 -3.18 -10.03
CA GLU A 133 13.51 -1.90 -10.29
C GLU A 133 13.13 -1.21 -8.97
N ILE A 134 12.69 -2.00 -7.97
CA ILE A 134 12.39 -1.52 -6.62
C ILE A 134 13.66 -0.99 -5.94
N GLU A 135 14.74 -1.76 -5.98
CA GLU A 135 16.02 -1.34 -5.41
C GLU A 135 16.56 -0.08 -6.07
N ASN A 136 16.47 0.05 -7.39
CA ASN A 136 16.88 1.24 -8.11
C ASN A 136 16.05 2.46 -7.69
N PHE A 137 14.73 2.32 -7.59
CA PHE A 137 13.85 3.39 -7.12
C PHE A 137 14.21 3.82 -5.69
N LEU A 138 14.38 2.87 -4.77
CA LEU A 138 14.74 3.17 -3.39
C LEU A 138 16.11 3.83 -3.28
N ASN A 139 17.08 3.40 -4.06
CA ASN A 139 18.40 4.01 -4.07
C ASN A 139 18.35 5.47 -4.54
N GLU A 140 17.57 5.79 -5.58
CA GLU A 140 17.40 7.18 -6.04
C GLU A 140 16.67 8.02 -4.99
N TYR A 141 15.61 7.48 -4.37
CA TYR A 141 14.93 8.16 -3.27
C TYR A 141 15.89 8.46 -2.11
N LEU A 142 16.66 7.47 -1.66
CA LEU A 142 17.62 7.63 -0.56
C LEU A 142 18.70 8.66 -0.86
N LYS A 143 19.20 8.75 -2.10
CA LYS A 143 20.12 9.81 -2.51
C LYS A 143 19.52 11.21 -2.28
N CYS A 144 18.23 11.37 -2.56
CA CYS A 144 17.55 12.65 -2.40
C CYS A 144 17.32 13.05 -0.93
N VAL A 145 17.12 12.09 -0.01
CA VAL A 145 16.67 12.36 1.37
C VAL A 145 17.74 12.19 2.44
N ARG A 146 18.85 11.46 2.19
CA ARG A 146 19.87 11.12 3.20
C ARG A 146 20.47 12.30 3.98
N ALA A 147 20.47 13.49 3.37
CA ALA A 147 20.96 14.71 4.01
C ALA A 147 19.83 15.54 4.66
N ARG A 148 18.59 15.07 4.62
CA ARG A 148 17.40 15.80 5.06
C ARG A 148 16.82 15.23 6.35
N PHE A 149 16.84 13.89 6.50
CA PHE A 149 16.37 13.20 7.70
C PHE A 149 17.07 11.84 7.88
N ASP A 150 16.85 11.22 9.05
CA ASP A 150 17.42 9.90 9.35
C ASP A 150 16.73 8.79 8.54
N ILE A 151 17.52 8.08 7.76
CA ILE A 151 17.08 7.00 6.86
C ILE A 151 17.44 5.60 7.37
N THR A 152 17.90 5.49 8.63
CA THR A 152 18.29 4.19 9.21
C THR A 152 17.13 3.20 9.13
N GLY A 153 17.36 2.02 8.57
CA GLY A 153 16.39 0.94 8.43
C GLY A 153 15.21 1.23 7.45
N LEU A 154 15.27 2.32 6.65
CA LEU A 154 14.14 2.72 5.79
C LEU A 154 13.80 1.66 4.73
N LYS A 155 14.79 1.00 4.13
CA LYS A 155 14.54 -0.06 3.15
C LYS A 155 13.85 -1.27 3.75
N GLU A 156 14.28 -1.69 4.92
CA GLU A 156 13.72 -2.81 5.67
C GLU A 156 12.26 -2.54 6.04
N ARG A 157 11.97 -1.33 6.55
CA ARG A 157 10.59 -0.91 6.85
C ARG A 157 9.75 -0.82 5.59
N THR A 158 10.28 -0.26 4.49
CA THR A 158 9.58 -0.21 3.19
C THR A 158 9.21 -1.61 2.70
N LYS A 159 10.10 -2.59 2.85
CA LYS A 159 9.81 -3.98 2.48
C LYS A 159 8.62 -4.55 3.27
N VAL A 160 8.58 -4.31 4.58
CA VAL A 160 7.46 -4.78 5.42
C VAL A 160 6.16 -4.09 5.03
N PHE A 161 6.16 -2.78 4.85
CA PHE A 161 4.98 -2.05 4.40
C PHE A 161 4.52 -2.51 3.01
N ARG A 162 5.43 -2.78 2.07
CA ARG A 162 5.10 -3.28 0.73
C ARG A 162 4.34 -4.60 0.78
N GLU A 163 4.78 -5.53 1.63
CA GLU A 163 4.12 -6.83 1.81
C GLU A 163 2.72 -6.68 2.41
N ILE A 164 2.59 -5.88 3.47
CA ILE A 164 1.31 -5.67 4.17
C ILE A 164 0.34 -4.85 3.31
N THR A 165 0.81 -3.84 2.59
CA THR A 165 -0.02 -3.08 1.64
C THR A 165 -0.47 -3.95 0.46
N CYS A 166 0.39 -4.84 -0.02
CA CYS A 166 -0.01 -5.80 -1.05
C CYS A 166 -1.19 -6.66 -0.56
N LEU A 167 -1.13 -7.15 0.67
CA LEU A 167 -2.22 -7.90 1.29
C LEU A 167 -3.50 -7.07 1.46
N ARG A 168 -3.38 -5.79 1.86
CA ARG A 168 -4.50 -4.84 1.91
C ARG A 168 -5.19 -4.72 0.54
N GLY A 169 -4.42 -4.60 -0.53
CA GLY A 169 -4.97 -4.58 -1.88
C GLY A 169 -5.70 -5.87 -2.26
N ILE A 170 -5.18 -7.04 -1.88
CA ILE A 170 -5.81 -8.34 -2.13
C ILE A 170 -7.14 -8.47 -1.37
N THR A 171 -7.16 -8.11 -0.09
CA THR A 171 -8.37 -8.19 0.74
C THR A 171 -9.45 -7.23 0.28
N TRP A 172 -9.05 -6.02 -0.16
CA TRP A 172 -9.95 -5.07 -0.81
C TRP A 172 -10.52 -5.63 -2.12
N CYS A 173 -9.68 -6.20 -2.98
CA CYS A 173 -10.14 -6.81 -4.23
C CYS A 173 -11.08 -8.00 -3.98
N ALA A 174 -10.82 -8.80 -2.95
CA ALA A 174 -11.69 -9.92 -2.58
C ALA A 174 -13.08 -9.42 -2.12
N MET A 175 -13.12 -8.39 -1.27
CA MET A 175 -14.35 -7.70 -0.88
C MET A 175 -15.10 -7.16 -2.09
N ALA A 176 -14.42 -6.36 -2.92
CA ALA A 176 -15.00 -5.69 -4.08
C ALA A 176 -15.52 -6.71 -5.11
N TRP A 177 -14.83 -7.84 -5.29
CA TRP A 177 -15.26 -8.91 -6.19
C TRP A 177 -16.61 -9.51 -5.79
N VAL A 178 -16.85 -9.71 -4.49
CA VAL A 178 -18.16 -10.17 -3.97
C VAL A 178 -19.23 -9.09 -4.19
N GLN A 179 -18.90 -7.83 -3.87
CA GLN A 179 -19.83 -6.71 -4.05
C GLN A 179 -20.23 -6.49 -5.53
N TYR A 180 -19.32 -6.75 -6.47
CA TYR A 180 -19.58 -6.65 -7.90
C TYR A 180 -20.58 -7.68 -8.42
N GLN A 181 -20.79 -8.77 -7.70
CA GLN A 181 -21.72 -9.85 -8.08
C GLN A 181 -23.07 -9.77 -7.36
N GLN A 182 -23.31 -8.71 -6.57
CA GLN A 182 -24.61 -8.51 -5.94
C GLN A 182 -25.65 -8.14 -7.00
N PRO A 183 -26.89 -8.67 -6.92
CA PRO A 183 -27.93 -8.46 -7.92
C PRO A 183 -28.41 -7.00 -8.01
N ASP A 184 -28.20 -6.21 -6.97
CA ASP A 184 -28.57 -4.80 -6.84
C ASP A 184 -27.46 -3.82 -7.28
N LYS A 185 -26.41 -4.33 -7.90
CA LYS A 185 -25.32 -3.49 -8.42
C LYS A 185 -25.79 -2.65 -9.59
N GLU A 186 -26.01 -1.36 -9.34
CA GLU A 186 -26.53 -0.42 -10.36
C GLU A 186 -25.51 -0.11 -11.47
N ILE A 187 -24.21 -0.09 -11.13
CA ILE A 187 -23.13 0.22 -12.08
C ILE A 187 -22.20 -0.97 -12.16
N PHE A 188 -22.10 -1.57 -13.34
CA PHE A 188 -21.16 -2.64 -13.64
C PHE A 188 -20.17 -2.19 -14.71
N ASN A 189 -18.88 -2.33 -14.42
CA ASN A 189 -17.79 -2.08 -15.36
C ASN A 189 -16.98 -3.38 -15.56
N GLN A 190 -17.06 -3.93 -16.78
CA GLN A 190 -16.42 -5.21 -17.08
C GLN A 190 -14.90 -5.18 -16.86
N SER A 191 -14.22 -4.11 -17.28
CA SER A 191 -12.77 -4.03 -17.12
C SER A 191 -12.34 -3.98 -15.65
N THR A 192 -13.15 -3.36 -14.79
CA THR A 192 -12.90 -3.40 -13.32
C THR A 192 -13.12 -4.81 -12.79
N PHE A 193 -14.18 -5.49 -13.21
CA PHE A 193 -14.44 -6.86 -12.76
C PHE A 193 -13.33 -7.83 -13.19
N ASP A 194 -12.90 -7.76 -14.45
CA ASP A 194 -11.78 -8.57 -14.97
C ASP A 194 -10.50 -8.33 -14.19
N LYS A 195 -10.27 -7.07 -13.76
CA LYS A 195 -9.13 -6.71 -12.92
C LYS A 195 -9.22 -7.31 -11.52
N LEU A 196 -10.40 -7.31 -10.90
CA LEU A 196 -10.62 -7.95 -9.61
C LEU A 196 -10.38 -9.47 -9.69
N GLU A 197 -10.82 -10.12 -10.77
CA GLU A 197 -10.53 -11.54 -11.01
C GLU A 197 -9.03 -11.81 -11.20
N ALA A 198 -8.33 -10.92 -11.90
CA ALA A 198 -6.88 -11.04 -12.10
C ALA A 198 -6.12 -11.00 -10.77
N TYR A 199 -6.48 -10.12 -9.83
CA TYR A 199 -5.88 -10.09 -8.48
C TYR A 199 -6.13 -11.37 -7.68
N LEU A 200 -7.28 -12.02 -7.87
CA LEU A 200 -7.65 -13.25 -7.19
C LEU A 200 -7.25 -14.50 -7.97
N SER A 201 -6.41 -14.37 -9.01
CA SER A 201 -5.88 -15.50 -9.77
C SER A 201 -4.69 -16.16 -9.08
N ASP A 202 -4.50 -17.46 -9.35
CA ASP A 202 -3.30 -18.15 -8.88
C ASP A 202 -2.03 -17.56 -9.50
N GLU A 203 -2.12 -17.07 -10.73
CA GLU A 203 -0.99 -16.44 -11.43
C GLU A 203 -0.51 -15.21 -10.64
N PHE A 204 -1.40 -14.26 -10.33
CA PHE A 204 -1.03 -13.06 -9.56
C PHE A 204 -0.48 -13.43 -8.18
N LEU A 205 -1.21 -14.27 -7.44
CA LEU A 205 -0.82 -14.65 -6.06
C LEU A 205 0.44 -15.52 -5.98
N SER A 206 0.93 -16.08 -7.07
CA SER A 206 2.22 -16.79 -7.10
C SER A 206 3.41 -15.87 -7.35
N ARG A 207 3.15 -14.61 -7.75
CA ARG A 207 4.18 -13.61 -8.07
C ARG A 207 4.47 -12.63 -6.92
N ILE A 208 3.74 -12.76 -5.80
CA ILE A 208 3.83 -11.85 -4.64
C ILE A 208 4.30 -12.57 -3.39
#